data_14e600eeddc2970b0c17e23ca9c54044
#
_entry.id   14e600eeddc2970b0c17e23ca9c54044
#
_cell.length_a   1.000
_cell.length_b   1.000
_cell.length_c   1.000
_cell.angle_alpha   90.00
_cell.angle_beta   90.00
_cell.angle_gamma   90.00
#
_symmetry.space_group_name_H-M   'P 1'
#
loop_
_entity.id
_entity.type
_entity.pdbx_description
1 polymer ?
#
loop_
_entity_poly.entity_id
_entity_poly.type
_entity_poly.pdbx_seq_one_letter_code
_entity_poly.pdbx_strand_id
1 'polypeptide(L)'
;MRVKFEATDATGKVHKRSSKSHIYSHCLLIHFTAHPPSKFWPKGISACSHAEWAESRALAEREAIRWRKEPHVEAIEILDAVQV
;
A
#
# COMPACT_ATOMS: atom_id res chain seq x y z
N MET A 1 -18.93 -15.74 1.04
CA MET A 1 -17.61 -16.40 1.09
C MET A 1 -16.52 -15.35 0.89
N ARG A 2 -15.46 -15.40 1.65
CA ARG A 2 -14.34 -14.46 1.49
C ARG A 2 -13.36 -14.98 0.43
N VAL A 3 -12.92 -14.09 -0.40
CA VAL A 3 -11.86 -14.35 -1.38
C VAL A 3 -10.55 -13.78 -0.83
N LYS A 4 -9.48 -14.55 -0.94
CA LYS A 4 -8.16 -14.14 -0.45
C LYS A 4 -7.27 -13.70 -1.59
N PHE A 5 -6.50 -12.64 -1.35
CA PHE A 5 -5.57 -12.07 -2.31
C PHE A 5 -4.17 -12.00 -1.70
N GLU A 6 -3.16 -12.16 -2.54
CA GLU A 6 -1.77 -12.02 -2.15
C GLU A 6 -1.03 -11.16 -3.16
N ALA A 7 -0.08 -10.36 -2.66
CA ALA A 7 0.84 -9.59 -3.48
C ALA A 7 2.23 -9.69 -2.86
N THR A 8 3.24 -9.96 -3.68
CA THR A 8 4.62 -10.13 -3.24
C THR A 8 5.43 -8.90 -3.63
N ASP A 9 6.10 -8.28 -2.66
CA ASP A 9 6.92 -7.10 -2.91
C ASP A 9 8.34 -7.46 -3.40
N ALA A 10 9.13 -6.44 -3.68
CA ALA A 10 10.49 -6.61 -4.20
C ALA A 10 11.43 -7.35 -3.23
N THR A 11 11.11 -7.37 -1.93
CA THR A 11 11.90 -8.07 -0.92
C THR A 11 11.49 -9.54 -0.76
N GLY A 12 10.42 -9.96 -1.44
CA GLY A 12 9.85 -11.29 -1.31
C GLY A 12 8.80 -11.44 -0.21
N LYS A 13 8.49 -10.36 0.50
CA LYS A 13 7.45 -10.38 1.52
C LYS A 13 6.07 -10.44 0.86
N VAL A 14 5.21 -11.33 1.37
CA VAL A 14 3.85 -11.51 0.87
C VAL A 14 2.87 -10.70 1.72
N HIS A 15 2.10 -9.84 1.05
CA HIS A 15 1.03 -9.07 1.66
C HIS A 15 -0.29 -9.76 1.35
N LYS A 16 -1.17 -9.85 2.35
CA LYS A 16 -2.41 -10.61 2.24
C LYS A 16 -3.63 -9.75 2.54
N ARG A 17 -4.70 -10.01 1.80
CA ARG A 17 -6.00 -9.35 2.02
C ARG A 17 -7.13 -10.33 1.75
N SER A 18 -8.21 -10.23 2.50
CA SER A 18 -9.45 -10.94 2.18
C SER A 18 -10.60 -9.97 2.00
N SER A 19 -11.53 -10.29 1.11
CA SER A 19 -12.69 -9.46 0.85
C SER A 19 -13.92 -10.30 0.54
N LYS A 20 -15.09 -9.82 0.93
CA LYS A 20 -16.37 -10.45 0.61
C LYS A 20 -16.94 -9.95 -0.71
N SER A 21 -16.65 -8.71 -1.11
CA SER A 21 -17.34 -8.02 -2.18
C SER A 21 -16.43 -7.42 -3.24
N HIS A 22 -15.14 -7.27 -2.94
CA HIS A 22 -14.20 -6.64 -3.87
C HIS A 22 -13.23 -7.66 -4.46
N ILE A 23 -12.94 -7.51 -5.74
CA ILE A 23 -11.93 -8.29 -6.44
C ILE A 23 -10.76 -7.36 -6.72
N TYR A 24 -9.64 -7.59 -6.05
CA TYR A 24 -8.44 -6.76 -6.20
C TYR A 24 -7.53 -7.32 -7.29
N SER A 25 -7.00 -6.44 -8.13
CA SER A 25 -6.03 -6.81 -9.14
C SER A 25 -4.62 -6.30 -8.83
N HIS A 26 -4.52 -5.30 -7.96
CA HIS A 26 -3.24 -4.66 -7.62
C HIS A 26 -3.17 -4.32 -6.14
N CYS A 27 -1.95 -4.29 -5.63
CA CYS A 27 -1.65 -3.82 -4.28
C CYS A 27 -0.67 -2.66 -4.39
N LEU A 28 -1.01 -1.55 -3.75
CA LEU A 28 -0.15 -0.39 -3.66
C LEU A 28 0.60 -0.46 -2.34
N LEU A 29 1.92 -0.60 -2.40
CA LEU A 29 2.76 -0.63 -1.21
C LEU A 29 3.45 0.71 -1.04
N ILE A 30 3.11 1.41 0.03
CA ILE A 30 3.57 2.76 0.32
C ILE A 30 4.63 2.69 1.41
N HIS A 31 5.84 3.16 1.11
CA HIS A 31 6.95 3.18 2.05
C HIS A 31 7.10 4.57 2.63
N PHE A 32 7.02 4.68 3.95
CA PHE A 32 7.17 5.93 4.67
C PHE A 32 8.55 6.04 5.28
N THR A 33 9.14 7.25 5.23
CA THR A 33 10.37 7.55 5.97
C THR A 33 10.06 7.82 7.42
N ALA A 34 11.05 7.62 8.30
CA ALA A 34 10.95 8.04 9.68
C ALA A 34 10.80 9.57 9.75
N HIS A 35 9.96 10.05 10.64
CA HIS A 35 9.73 11.47 10.84
C HIS A 35 9.74 11.81 12.32
N PRO A 36 10.49 12.84 12.76
CA PRO A 36 10.48 13.24 14.16
C PRO A 36 9.11 13.80 14.58
N PRO A 37 8.83 13.88 15.87
CA PRO A 37 7.59 14.48 16.36
C PRO A 37 7.40 15.89 15.81
N SER A 38 6.17 16.20 15.39
CA SER A 38 5.82 17.49 14.82
C SER A 38 4.39 17.85 15.20
N LYS A 39 3.94 19.02 14.75
CA LYS A 39 2.58 19.50 15.01
C LYS A 39 1.51 18.53 14.49
N PHE A 40 1.73 17.94 13.30
CA PHE A 40 0.77 17.00 12.69
C PHE A 40 0.97 15.56 13.18
N TRP A 41 2.17 15.23 13.64
CA TRP A 41 2.54 13.90 14.10
C TRP A 41 3.19 14.00 15.48
N PRO A 42 2.40 14.21 16.54
CA PRO A 42 2.96 14.48 17.88
C PRO A 42 3.91 13.41 18.41
N LYS A 43 3.73 12.15 17.97
CA LYS A 43 4.60 11.04 18.35
C LYS A 43 5.65 10.71 17.31
N GLY A 44 5.66 11.45 16.18
CA GLY A 44 6.49 11.12 15.04
C GLY A 44 5.97 9.91 14.28
N ILE A 45 6.72 9.49 13.27
CA ILE A 45 6.44 8.31 12.47
C ILE A 45 7.71 7.48 12.38
N SER A 46 7.59 6.18 12.63
CA SER A 46 8.68 5.25 12.35
C SER A 46 8.66 4.89 10.86
N ALA A 47 9.82 4.58 10.29
CA ALA A 47 9.90 4.05 8.94
C ALA A 47 9.05 2.78 8.86
N CYS A 48 8.07 2.76 7.97
CA CYS A 48 7.13 1.64 7.85
C CYS A 48 6.57 1.56 6.45
N SER A 49 5.83 0.50 6.17
CA SER A 49 5.14 0.32 4.90
C SER A 49 3.66 0.07 5.15
N HIS A 50 2.83 0.58 4.26
CA HIS A 50 1.39 0.43 4.32
C HIS A 50 0.90 -0.13 2.98
N ALA A 51 0.06 -1.16 3.04
CA ALA A 51 -0.51 -1.77 1.85
C ALA A 51 -1.94 -1.30 1.64
N GLU A 52 -2.24 -0.81 0.44
CA GLU A 52 -3.58 -0.50 -0.02
C GLU A 52 -3.90 -1.37 -1.24
N TRP A 53 -5.14 -1.77 -1.37
CA TRP A 53 -5.55 -2.70 -2.42
C TRP A 53 -6.47 -2.00 -3.42
N ALA A 54 -6.26 -2.26 -4.70
CA ALA A 54 -6.99 -1.64 -5.77
C ALA A 54 -7.63 -2.67 -6.70
N GLU A 55 -8.81 -2.34 -7.20
CA GLU A 55 -9.57 -3.21 -8.09
C GLU A 55 -9.11 -3.12 -9.55
N SER A 56 -8.26 -2.13 -9.87
CA SER A 56 -7.69 -1.98 -11.21
C SER A 56 -6.34 -1.26 -11.13
N ARG A 57 -5.54 -1.41 -12.18
CA ARG A 57 -4.26 -0.69 -12.27
C ARG A 57 -4.47 0.83 -12.32
N ALA A 58 -5.51 1.29 -13.00
CA ALA A 58 -5.82 2.72 -13.08
C ALA A 58 -6.09 3.32 -11.70
N LEU A 59 -6.83 2.60 -10.84
CA LEU A 59 -7.07 3.03 -9.47
C LEU A 59 -5.78 3.04 -8.64
N ALA A 60 -4.94 2.01 -8.81
CA ALA A 60 -3.65 1.94 -8.11
C ALA A 60 -2.76 3.11 -8.51
N GLU A 61 -2.69 3.44 -9.79
CA GLU A 61 -1.89 4.57 -10.29
C GLU A 61 -2.42 5.92 -9.78
N ARG A 62 -3.74 6.09 -9.73
CA ARG A 62 -4.36 7.30 -9.17
C ARG A 62 -3.99 7.49 -7.70
N GLU A 63 -4.09 6.44 -6.91
CA GLU A 63 -3.73 6.49 -5.50
C GLU A 63 -2.24 6.73 -5.31
N ALA A 64 -1.39 6.15 -6.17
CA ALA A 64 0.05 6.38 -6.15
C ALA A 64 0.38 7.86 -6.37
N ILE A 65 -0.30 8.51 -7.32
CA ILE A 65 -0.10 9.94 -7.58
C ILE A 65 -0.47 10.76 -6.35
N ARG A 66 -1.58 10.41 -5.69
CA ARG A 66 -2.04 11.08 -4.48
C ARG A 66 -1.04 10.92 -3.33
N TRP A 67 -0.54 9.71 -3.10
CA TRP A 67 0.42 9.44 -2.05
C TRP A 67 1.78 10.09 -2.28
N ARG A 68 2.22 10.20 -3.53
CA ARG A 68 3.50 10.87 -3.87
C ARG A 68 3.53 12.33 -3.48
N LYS A 69 2.39 12.97 -3.27
CA LYS A 69 2.31 14.35 -2.80
C LYS A 69 2.58 14.47 -1.30
N GLU A 70 2.54 13.37 -0.56
CA GLU A 70 2.81 13.37 0.87
C GLU A 70 4.32 13.43 1.12
N PRO A 71 4.79 14.38 1.95
CA PRO A 71 6.24 14.59 2.12
C PRO A 71 6.96 13.44 2.80
N HIS A 72 6.25 12.54 3.50
CA HIS A 72 6.85 11.44 4.24
C HIS A 72 6.85 10.13 3.46
N VAL A 73 6.35 10.12 2.24
CA VAL A 73 6.37 8.96 1.37
C VAL A 73 7.70 8.90 0.65
N GLU A 74 8.48 7.84 0.92
CA GLU A 74 9.80 7.63 0.32
C GLU A 74 9.69 6.97 -1.04
N ALA A 75 8.86 5.95 -1.15
CA ALA A 75 8.71 5.17 -2.37
C ALA A 75 7.33 4.51 -2.41
N ILE A 76 6.88 4.18 -3.61
CA ILE A 76 5.62 3.46 -3.82
C ILE A 76 5.86 2.35 -4.83
N GLU A 77 5.41 1.14 -4.50
CA GLU A 77 5.42 0.00 -5.40
C GLU A 77 3.98 -0.34 -5.79
N ILE A 78 3.75 -0.60 -7.07
CA ILE A 78 2.47 -1.14 -7.54
C ILE A 78 2.70 -2.61 -7.86
N LEU A 79 2.06 -3.48 -7.09
CA LEU A 79 2.23 -4.92 -7.18
C LEU A 79 1.00 -5.57 -7.80
N ASP A 80 1.20 -6.70 -8.47
CA ASP A 80 0.08 -7.51 -8.93
C ASP A 80 -0.51 -8.26 -7.73
N ALA A 81 -1.83 -8.22 -7.61
CA ALA A 81 -2.54 -9.00 -6.61
C ALA A 81 -3.11 -10.25 -7.29
N VAL A 82 -2.86 -11.40 -6.69
CA VAL A 82 -3.37 -12.68 -7.17
C VAL A 82 -4.35 -13.26 -6.19
N GLN A 83 -5.43 -13.82 -6.73
CA GLN A 83 -6.41 -14.54 -5.93
C GLN A 83 -5.86 -15.92 -5.59
N VAL A 84 -5.95 -16.28 -4.32
CA VAL A 84 -5.49 -17.58 -3.83
C VAL A 84 -6.61 -18.40 -3.25
#